data_a1a6f57866af245f6b0f2bbbd2497a74
#
_entry.id   a1a6f57866af245f6b0f2bbbd2497a74
#
_cell.length_a   1.000
_cell.length_b   1.000
_cell.length_c   1.000
_cell.angle_alpha   90.00
_cell.angle_beta   90.00
_cell.angle_gamma   90.00
#
_symmetry.space_group_name_H-M   'P 1'
#
loop_
_entity.id
_entity.type
_entity.pdbx_description
1 polymer ?
#
loop_
_entity_poly.entity_id
_entity_poly.type
_entity_poly.pdbx_seq_one_letter_code
_entity_poly.pdbx_strand_id
1 'polypeptide(L)'
;MKDLLWKDFRENRTVLTAIGLLLLIPYGISIVIAVVDLYRGYTTSWAELLLSGSTIALFLSAGVTSFIAGNAIAGERANRSAEFAAYLPIPRQSAVTSKAIVAISSCLFILLVNFGINRLAAWVQSDRSHDVPVQDLAFFGLPAVVLMFGVAWLFSSFSRSPVIAAASGLVAFLVLIGPSTFSMSHATGRISDSWLYWYCSTSLIAGIGGFVVGVVHYLRRVEP
;
A
#
# COMPACT_ATOMS: atom_id res chain seq x y z
N MET A 1 13.52 -12.68 19.06
CA MET A 1 12.76 -11.61 18.36
C MET A 1 13.63 -10.79 17.41
N LYS A 2 14.76 -10.20 17.88
CA LYS A 2 15.63 -9.35 17.04
C LYS A 2 16.15 -10.08 15.81
N ASP A 3 16.61 -11.32 15.95
CA ASP A 3 17.16 -12.11 14.85
C ASP A 3 16.08 -12.51 13.82
N LEU A 4 14.86 -12.75 14.27
CA LEU A 4 13.71 -13.01 13.39
C LEU A 4 13.34 -11.78 12.57
N LEU A 5 13.27 -10.60 13.21
CA LEU A 5 13.02 -9.34 12.51
C LEU A 5 14.09 -9.07 11.44
N TRP A 6 15.37 -9.31 11.79
CA TRP A 6 16.46 -9.15 10.84
C TRP A 6 16.36 -10.11 9.67
N LYS A 7 16.04 -11.39 9.94
CA LYS A 7 15.80 -12.40 8.90
C LYS A 7 14.69 -11.96 7.96
N ASP A 8 13.50 -11.63 8.51
CA ASP A 8 12.33 -11.26 7.73
C ASP A 8 12.58 -9.97 6.91
N PHE A 9 13.30 -8.99 7.47
CA PHE A 9 13.72 -7.79 6.74
C PHE A 9 14.67 -8.14 5.60
N ARG A 10 15.67 -9.01 5.83
CA ARG A 10 16.64 -9.42 4.82
C ARG A 10 15.98 -10.19 3.68
N GLU A 11 15.02 -11.05 3.96
CA GLU A 11 14.24 -11.79 2.95
C GLU A 11 13.39 -10.85 2.09
N ASN A 12 12.81 -9.81 2.68
CA ASN A 12 12.01 -8.82 1.99
C ASN A 12 12.83 -7.69 1.34
N ARG A 13 14.14 -7.62 1.55
CA ARG A 13 15.00 -6.54 1.05
C ARG A 13 14.87 -6.31 -0.45
N THR A 14 14.87 -7.39 -1.24
CA THR A 14 14.75 -7.28 -2.71
C THR A 14 13.41 -6.69 -3.13
N VAL A 15 12.32 -7.14 -2.50
CA VAL A 15 10.97 -6.62 -2.75
C VAL A 15 10.89 -5.15 -2.33
N LEU A 16 11.40 -4.78 -1.16
CA LEU A 16 11.41 -3.40 -0.68
C LEU A 16 12.25 -2.48 -1.57
N THR A 17 13.39 -2.96 -2.08
CA THR A 17 14.22 -2.20 -3.03
C THR A 17 13.50 -1.99 -4.36
N ALA A 18 12.87 -3.03 -4.91
CA ALA A 18 12.07 -2.92 -6.14
C ALA A 18 10.91 -1.94 -5.99
N ILE A 19 10.23 -1.97 -4.85
CA ILE A 19 9.17 -1.03 -4.48
C ILE A 19 9.71 0.40 -4.39
N GLY A 20 10.87 0.60 -3.74
CA GLY A 20 11.51 1.92 -3.66
C GLY A 20 11.79 2.49 -5.04
N LEU A 21 12.32 1.67 -5.95
CA LEU A 21 12.56 2.07 -7.35
C LEU A 21 11.26 2.39 -8.09
N LEU A 22 10.22 1.58 -7.90
CA LEU A 22 8.90 1.80 -8.50
C LEU A 22 8.31 3.16 -8.06
N LEU A 23 8.45 3.51 -6.79
CA LEU A 23 7.93 4.76 -6.24
C LEU A 23 8.74 6.01 -6.68
N LEU A 24 9.93 5.84 -7.24
CA LEU A 24 10.68 6.95 -7.87
C LEU A 24 10.17 7.28 -9.28
N ILE A 25 9.49 6.34 -9.95
CA ILE A 25 9.00 6.54 -11.33
C ILE A 25 8.09 7.76 -11.45
N PRO A 26 7.09 8.02 -10.59
CA PRO A 26 6.25 9.21 -10.67
C PRO A 26 7.03 10.52 -10.64
N TYR A 27 8.04 10.58 -9.78
CA TYR A 27 8.91 11.77 -9.71
C TYR A 27 9.73 11.96 -10.99
N GLY A 28 10.25 10.85 -11.56
CA GLY A 28 10.95 10.89 -12.85
C GLY A 28 10.04 11.37 -13.99
N ILE A 29 8.79 10.89 -14.03
CA ILE A 29 7.80 11.33 -15.03
C ILE A 29 7.50 12.82 -14.86
N SER A 30 7.29 13.29 -13.62
CA SER A 30 7.05 14.71 -13.36
C SER A 30 8.21 15.60 -13.83
N ILE A 31 9.46 15.16 -13.63
CA ILE A 31 10.65 15.88 -14.13
C ILE A 31 10.67 15.92 -15.67
N VAL A 32 10.36 14.79 -16.33
CA VAL A 32 10.30 14.74 -17.81
C VAL A 32 9.24 15.69 -18.34
N ILE A 33 8.05 15.72 -17.74
CA ILE A 33 6.96 16.64 -18.10
C ILE A 33 7.44 18.10 -17.98
N ALA A 34 8.10 18.45 -16.86
CA ALA A 34 8.62 19.79 -16.66
C ALA A 34 9.66 20.21 -17.70
N VAL A 35 10.54 19.30 -18.10
CA VAL A 35 11.52 19.56 -19.16
C VAL A 35 10.81 19.84 -20.49
N VAL A 36 9.78 19.06 -20.82
CA VAL A 36 8.97 19.27 -22.03
C VAL A 36 8.24 20.61 -21.99
N ASP A 37 7.67 20.97 -20.85
CA ASP A 37 6.97 22.24 -20.66
C ASP A 37 7.93 23.43 -20.79
N LEU A 38 9.15 23.32 -20.26
CA LEU A 38 10.19 24.33 -20.43
C LEU A 38 10.53 24.58 -21.91
N TYR A 39 10.62 23.52 -22.73
CA TYR A 39 10.80 23.64 -24.18
C TYR A 39 9.62 24.33 -24.87
N ARG A 40 8.43 24.26 -24.31
CA ARG A 40 7.21 24.91 -24.79
C ARG A 40 7.05 26.35 -24.29
N GLY A 41 7.99 26.85 -23.48
CA GLY A 41 7.94 28.20 -22.90
C GLY A 41 7.11 28.31 -21.63
N TYR A 42 6.67 27.17 -21.02
CA TYR A 42 5.99 27.17 -19.74
C TYR A 42 7.01 27.01 -18.60
N THR A 43 6.81 27.75 -17.51
CA THR A 43 7.64 27.61 -16.31
C THR A 43 6.85 26.84 -15.25
N THR A 44 7.22 25.60 -15.03
CA THR A 44 6.65 24.76 -13.96
C THR A 44 7.47 24.94 -12.68
N SER A 45 6.84 25.20 -11.56
CA SER A 45 7.55 25.33 -10.28
C SER A 45 7.97 23.96 -9.73
N TRP A 46 9.08 23.92 -8.99
CA TRP A 46 9.51 22.69 -8.30
C TRP A 46 8.45 22.12 -7.35
N ALA A 47 7.67 23.01 -6.72
CA ALA A 47 6.58 22.59 -5.84
C ALA A 47 5.47 21.85 -6.59
N GLU A 48 5.09 22.31 -7.78
CA GLU A 48 4.11 21.64 -8.66
C GLU A 48 4.57 20.25 -9.08
N LEU A 49 5.87 20.13 -9.44
CA LEU A 49 6.47 18.84 -9.81
C LEU A 49 6.45 17.84 -8.64
N LEU A 50 6.87 18.30 -7.46
CA LEU A 50 6.86 17.47 -6.28
C LEU A 50 5.44 17.10 -5.85
N LEU A 51 4.48 18.03 -5.98
CA LEU A 51 3.09 17.77 -5.64
C LEU A 51 2.45 16.72 -6.58
N SER A 52 2.63 16.88 -7.90
CA SER A 52 2.12 15.91 -8.87
C SER A 52 2.78 14.54 -8.72
N GLY A 53 4.09 14.49 -8.61
CA GLY A 53 4.84 13.25 -8.43
C GLY A 53 4.48 12.53 -7.12
N SER A 54 4.40 13.26 -6.00
CA SER A 54 4.03 12.69 -4.70
C SER A 54 2.58 12.24 -4.63
N THR A 55 1.65 12.91 -5.31
CA THR A 55 0.24 12.48 -5.39
C THR A 55 0.13 11.14 -6.10
N ILE A 56 0.78 10.96 -7.25
CA ILE A 56 0.81 9.69 -7.96
C ILE A 56 1.53 8.61 -7.11
N ALA A 57 2.64 8.97 -6.45
CA ALA A 57 3.36 8.06 -5.56
C ALA A 57 2.53 7.59 -4.36
N LEU A 58 1.66 8.44 -3.80
CA LEU A 58 0.71 8.07 -2.74
C LEU A 58 -0.30 7.03 -3.22
N PHE A 59 -0.88 7.20 -4.42
CA PHE A 59 -1.77 6.19 -4.99
C PHE A 59 -1.05 4.87 -5.25
N LEU A 60 0.15 4.91 -5.82
CA LEU A 60 0.98 3.72 -6.01
C LEU A 60 1.36 3.07 -4.69
N SER A 61 1.63 3.86 -3.64
CA SER A 61 1.93 3.35 -2.30
C SER A 61 0.80 2.49 -1.75
N ALA A 62 -0.46 2.84 -2.01
CA ALA A 62 -1.60 2.01 -1.63
C ALA A 62 -1.54 0.63 -2.31
N GLY A 63 -1.27 0.57 -3.62
CA GLY A 63 -1.07 -0.69 -4.34
C GLY A 63 0.13 -1.50 -3.83
N VAL A 64 1.22 -0.81 -3.53
CA VAL A 64 2.46 -1.41 -2.99
C VAL A 64 2.24 -2.12 -1.65
N THR A 65 1.35 -1.62 -0.79
CA THR A 65 1.02 -2.29 0.48
C THR A 65 0.49 -3.70 0.27
N SER A 66 -0.25 -3.91 -0.83
CA SER A 66 -0.73 -5.23 -1.24
C SER A 66 0.41 -6.20 -1.57
N PHE A 67 1.47 -5.72 -2.25
CA PHE A 67 2.64 -6.54 -2.55
C PHE A 67 3.45 -6.89 -1.29
N ILE A 68 3.63 -5.95 -0.38
CA ILE A 68 4.34 -6.20 0.89
C ILE A 68 3.56 -7.24 1.72
N ALA A 69 2.25 -7.06 1.89
CA ALA A 69 1.41 -7.98 2.63
C ALA A 69 1.30 -9.36 1.95
N GLY A 70 1.16 -9.37 0.62
CA GLY A 70 1.10 -10.59 -0.19
C GLY A 70 2.38 -11.41 -0.12
N ASN A 71 3.54 -10.76 -0.04
CA ASN A 71 4.84 -11.43 0.06
C ASN A 71 5.15 -11.95 1.48
N ALA A 72 4.55 -11.38 2.52
CA ALA A 72 4.94 -11.62 3.91
C ALA A 72 4.92 -13.09 4.34
N ILE A 73 3.96 -13.89 3.88
CA ILE A 73 3.85 -15.32 4.19
C ILE A 73 4.06 -16.16 2.93
N ALA A 74 3.41 -15.81 1.81
CA ALA A 74 3.49 -16.55 0.56
C ALA A 74 4.91 -16.53 -0.03
N GLY A 75 5.70 -15.50 0.21
CA GLY A 75 7.09 -15.40 -0.24
C GLY A 75 7.98 -16.50 0.36
N GLU A 76 7.83 -16.82 1.64
CA GLU A 76 8.57 -17.93 2.27
C GLU A 76 8.19 -19.29 1.68
N ARG A 77 6.89 -19.48 1.37
CA ARG A 77 6.44 -20.73 0.76
C ARG A 77 6.97 -20.87 -0.67
N ALA A 78 7.01 -19.77 -1.42
CA ALA A 78 7.54 -19.75 -2.79
C ALA A 78 9.04 -20.08 -2.81
N ASN A 79 9.80 -19.59 -1.83
CA ASN A 79 11.25 -19.77 -1.72
C ASN A 79 11.64 -21.04 -0.93
N ARG A 80 10.67 -21.87 -0.50
CA ARG A 80 10.89 -23.06 0.36
C ARG A 80 11.59 -22.78 1.69
N SER A 81 11.74 -21.50 2.08
CA SER A 81 12.34 -21.14 3.37
C SER A 81 11.42 -21.51 4.55
N ALA A 82 10.12 -21.68 4.30
CA ALA A 82 9.18 -22.21 5.27
C ALA A 82 9.56 -23.60 5.80
N GLU A 83 10.14 -24.47 4.95
CA GLU A 83 10.61 -25.79 5.33
C GLU A 83 11.73 -25.69 6.37
N PHE A 84 12.70 -24.79 6.17
CA PHE A 84 13.77 -24.55 7.15
C PHE A 84 13.24 -23.94 8.44
N ALA A 85 12.25 -23.03 8.36
CA ALA A 85 11.64 -22.43 9.54
C ALA A 85 10.89 -23.46 10.40
N ALA A 86 10.34 -24.53 9.79
CA ALA A 86 9.66 -25.61 10.51
C ALA A 86 10.60 -26.46 11.39
N TYR A 87 11.89 -26.53 11.05
CA TYR A 87 12.89 -27.24 11.86
C TYR A 87 13.47 -26.41 13.01
N LEU A 88 13.21 -25.10 13.03
CA LEU A 88 13.67 -24.24 14.11
C LEU A 88 12.68 -24.28 15.28
N PRO A 89 13.16 -24.33 16.54
CA PRO A 89 12.30 -24.33 17.73
C PRO A 89 11.74 -22.92 18.01
N ILE A 90 11.11 -22.31 17.00
CA ILE A 90 10.57 -20.95 17.08
C ILE A 90 9.04 -21.04 17.24
N PRO A 91 8.45 -20.37 18.27
CA PRO A 91 7.01 -20.31 18.41
C PRO A 91 6.37 -19.64 17.19
N ARG A 92 5.33 -20.23 16.60
CA ARG A 92 4.61 -19.68 15.45
C ARG A 92 4.10 -18.25 15.66
N GLN A 93 3.70 -17.94 16.91
CA GLN A 93 3.30 -16.59 17.30
C GLN A 93 4.43 -15.60 17.08
N SER A 94 5.67 -15.92 17.46
CA SER A 94 6.82 -15.05 17.25
C SER A 94 7.13 -14.86 15.77
N ALA A 95 6.98 -15.91 14.96
CA ALA A 95 7.19 -15.84 13.52
C ALA A 95 6.16 -14.93 12.82
N VAL A 96 4.86 -15.12 13.08
CA VAL A 96 3.82 -14.26 12.48
C VAL A 96 3.91 -12.82 12.95
N THR A 97 4.25 -12.61 14.24
CA THR A 97 4.42 -11.27 14.80
C THR A 97 5.60 -10.53 14.14
N SER A 98 6.72 -11.21 13.94
CA SER A 98 7.88 -10.64 13.24
C SER A 98 7.52 -10.19 11.83
N LYS A 99 6.84 -11.05 11.05
CA LYS A 99 6.37 -10.73 9.69
C LYS A 99 5.40 -9.56 9.67
N ALA A 100 4.43 -9.54 10.61
CA ALA A 100 3.47 -8.46 10.72
C ALA A 100 4.18 -7.12 11.03
N ILE A 101 5.14 -7.12 11.97
CA ILE A 101 5.91 -5.92 12.31
C ILE A 101 6.69 -5.42 11.08
N VAL A 102 7.42 -6.30 10.38
CA VAL A 102 8.21 -5.90 9.20
C VAL A 102 7.29 -5.39 8.09
N ALA A 103 6.17 -6.05 7.80
CA ALA A 103 5.25 -5.64 6.76
C ALA A 103 4.58 -4.30 7.11
N ILE A 104 4.02 -4.16 8.31
CA ILE A 104 3.34 -2.94 8.75
C ILE A 104 4.31 -1.75 8.82
N SER A 105 5.50 -1.94 9.42
CA SER A 105 6.49 -0.87 9.51
C SER A 105 6.99 -0.40 8.15
N SER A 106 7.18 -1.32 7.20
CA SER A 106 7.55 -0.99 5.82
C SER A 106 6.45 -0.20 5.11
N CYS A 107 5.19 -0.62 5.24
CA CYS A 107 4.04 0.11 4.69
C CYS A 107 3.92 1.51 5.29
N LEU A 108 4.00 1.62 6.62
CA LEU A 108 3.93 2.92 7.30
C LEU A 108 5.08 3.85 6.88
N PHE A 109 6.30 3.33 6.79
CA PHE A 109 7.45 4.12 6.35
C PHE A 109 7.24 4.69 4.95
N ILE A 110 6.82 3.86 3.98
CA ILE A 110 6.56 4.27 2.60
C ILE A 110 5.46 5.34 2.54
N LEU A 111 4.35 5.11 3.25
CA LEU A 111 3.23 6.06 3.28
C LEU A 111 3.62 7.38 3.92
N LEU A 112 4.33 7.36 5.06
CA LEU A 112 4.75 8.55 5.76
C LEU A 112 5.73 9.38 4.95
N VAL A 113 6.68 8.75 4.24
CA VAL A 113 7.64 9.46 3.37
C VAL A 113 6.89 10.16 2.24
N ASN A 114 6.04 9.44 1.49
CA ASN A 114 5.32 10.03 0.36
C ASN A 114 4.29 11.08 0.81
N PHE A 115 3.60 10.85 1.93
CA PHE A 115 2.70 11.84 2.52
C PHE A 115 3.46 13.08 2.98
N GLY A 116 4.62 12.92 3.63
CA GLY A 116 5.47 14.02 4.04
C GLY A 116 5.94 14.89 2.87
N ILE A 117 6.40 14.28 1.77
CA ILE A 117 6.79 14.99 0.55
C ILE A 117 5.58 15.74 -0.03
N ASN A 118 4.41 15.10 -0.10
CA ASN A 118 3.19 15.73 -0.61
C ASN A 118 2.78 16.95 0.23
N ARG A 119 2.85 16.83 1.57
CA ARG A 119 2.53 17.95 2.49
C ARG A 119 3.52 19.10 2.39
N LEU A 120 4.81 18.80 2.27
CA LEU A 120 5.84 19.83 2.08
C LEU A 120 5.64 20.57 0.74
N ALA A 121 5.37 19.84 -0.34
CA ALA A 121 5.11 20.43 -1.64
C ALA A 121 3.86 21.31 -1.62
N ALA A 122 2.76 20.86 -1.02
CA ALA A 122 1.53 21.62 -0.86
C ALA A 122 1.73 22.89 -0.01
N TRP A 123 2.53 22.80 1.06
CA TRP A 123 2.84 23.95 1.91
C TRP A 123 3.63 25.03 1.18
N VAL A 124 4.63 24.65 0.36
CA VAL A 124 5.40 25.59 -0.46
C VAL A 124 4.54 26.24 -1.55
N GLN A 125 3.49 25.52 -2.01
CA GLN A 125 2.58 26.02 -3.06
C GLN A 125 1.42 26.85 -2.51
N SER A 126 1.18 26.88 -1.20
CA SER A 126 -0.01 27.48 -0.55
C SER A 126 -0.20 28.98 -0.85
N ASP A 127 0.80 29.68 -1.37
CA ASP A 127 0.66 31.06 -1.87
C ASP A 127 -0.11 31.16 -3.21
N ARG A 128 -0.44 30.04 -3.87
CA ARG A 128 -1.14 29.99 -5.16
C ARG A 128 -2.36 29.06 -5.05
N SER A 129 -3.43 29.55 -4.45
CA SER A 129 -4.86 29.15 -4.52
C SER A 129 -5.24 27.86 -5.29
N HIS A 130 -4.63 26.72 -5.01
CA HIS A 130 -5.11 25.41 -5.44
C HIS A 130 -5.18 24.52 -4.21
N ASP A 131 -6.21 24.71 -3.40
CA ASP A 131 -6.60 23.80 -2.34
C ASP A 131 -7.06 22.48 -2.96
N VAL A 132 -6.13 21.57 -3.22
CA VAL A 132 -6.49 20.17 -3.28
C VAL A 132 -6.82 19.79 -1.83
N PRO A 133 -8.08 19.47 -1.52
CA PRO A 133 -8.49 19.19 -0.15
C PRO A 133 -7.76 17.92 0.31
N VAL A 134 -6.68 18.13 1.07
CA VAL A 134 -5.82 17.07 1.61
C VAL A 134 -6.60 16.09 2.49
N GLN A 135 -7.71 16.58 3.06
CA GLN A 135 -8.65 15.76 3.79
C GLN A 135 -9.20 14.63 2.92
N ASP A 136 -9.53 14.89 1.66
CA ASP A 136 -10.09 13.87 0.75
C ASP A 136 -9.06 12.77 0.43
N LEU A 137 -7.79 13.11 0.25
CA LEU A 137 -6.75 12.13 -0.01
C LEU A 137 -6.53 11.17 1.17
N ALA A 138 -6.59 11.66 2.40
CA ALA A 138 -6.49 10.84 3.61
C ALA A 138 -7.74 9.98 3.80
N PHE A 139 -8.94 10.54 3.57
CA PHE A 139 -10.20 9.81 3.70
C PHE A 139 -10.33 8.66 2.69
N PHE A 140 -9.83 8.82 1.47
CA PHE A 140 -9.84 7.75 0.47
C PHE A 140 -8.64 6.80 0.59
N GLY A 141 -7.47 7.35 0.87
CA GLY A 141 -6.22 6.60 0.84
C GLY A 141 -6.06 5.62 1.99
N LEU A 142 -6.33 6.03 3.22
CA LEU A 142 -6.14 5.17 4.39
C LEU A 142 -7.02 3.92 4.40
N PRO A 143 -8.36 4.01 4.17
CA PRO A 143 -9.19 2.81 4.07
C PRO A 143 -8.77 1.88 2.93
N ALA A 144 -8.35 2.43 1.77
CA ALA A 144 -7.82 1.64 0.66
C ALA A 144 -6.58 0.83 1.06
N VAL A 145 -5.63 1.47 1.74
CA VAL A 145 -4.41 0.82 2.24
C VAL A 145 -4.75 -0.31 3.20
N VAL A 146 -5.62 -0.07 4.18
CA VAL A 146 -6.04 -1.07 5.16
C VAL A 146 -6.73 -2.26 4.49
N LEU A 147 -7.61 -1.99 3.53
CA LEU A 147 -8.29 -3.02 2.73
C LEU A 147 -7.30 -3.87 1.95
N MET A 148 -6.47 -3.22 1.13
CA MET A 148 -5.49 -3.90 0.27
C MET A 148 -4.51 -4.73 1.09
N PHE A 149 -3.99 -4.15 2.18
CA PHE A 149 -3.07 -4.84 3.08
C PHE A 149 -3.73 -6.07 3.70
N GLY A 150 -4.92 -5.92 4.31
CA GLY A 150 -5.58 -6.99 5.04
C GLY A 150 -6.03 -8.14 4.15
N VAL A 151 -6.59 -7.83 2.96
CA VAL A 151 -6.99 -8.87 2.00
C VAL A 151 -5.77 -9.58 1.41
N ALA A 152 -4.73 -8.86 1.02
CA ALA A 152 -3.50 -9.49 0.53
C ALA A 152 -2.82 -10.34 1.61
N TRP A 153 -2.81 -9.90 2.87
CA TRP A 153 -2.33 -10.69 4.01
C TRP A 153 -3.12 -11.97 4.20
N LEU A 154 -4.46 -11.89 4.14
CA LEU A 154 -5.34 -13.06 4.21
C LEU A 154 -4.96 -14.07 3.12
N PHE A 155 -4.93 -13.64 1.86
CA PHE A 155 -4.59 -14.53 0.74
C PHE A 155 -3.15 -15.02 0.81
N SER A 156 -2.21 -14.26 1.36
CA SER A 156 -0.84 -14.71 1.62
C SER A 156 -0.80 -15.91 2.60
N SER A 157 -1.75 -15.98 3.53
CA SER A 157 -1.86 -17.12 4.46
C SER A 157 -2.38 -18.42 3.80
N PHE A 158 -3.07 -18.33 2.66
CA PHE A 158 -3.61 -19.47 1.91
C PHE A 158 -2.78 -19.83 0.68
N SER A 159 -2.25 -18.84 -0.01
CA SER A 159 -1.58 -19.00 -1.30
C SER A 159 -0.11 -19.40 -1.14
N ARG A 160 0.41 -20.12 -2.14
CA ARG A 160 1.85 -20.32 -2.35
C ARG A 160 2.47 -19.26 -3.24
N SER A 161 1.65 -18.46 -3.93
CA SER A 161 2.11 -17.41 -4.84
C SER A 161 1.93 -16.03 -4.23
N PRO A 162 3.02 -15.27 -4.01
CA PRO A 162 2.94 -13.91 -3.52
C PRO A 162 2.24 -12.97 -4.51
N VAL A 163 2.32 -13.27 -5.81
CA VAL A 163 1.65 -12.49 -6.86
C VAL A 163 0.13 -12.60 -6.76
N ILE A 164 -0.40 -13.83 -6.57
CA ILE A 164 -1.84 -14.05 -6.39
C ILE A 164 -2.33 -13.36 -5.13
N ALA A 165 -1.58 -13.46 -4.04
CA ALA A 165 -1.92 -12.80 -2.79
C ALA A 165 -1.94 -11.26 -2.94
N ALA A 166 -0.95 -10.68 -3.61
CA ALA A 166 -0.92 -9.24 -3.88
C ALA A 166 -2.07 -8.82 -4.82
N ALA A 167 -2.32 -9.57 -5.89
CA ALA A 167 -3.40 -9.28 -6.82
C ALA A 167 -4.78 -9.29 -6.16
N SER A 168 -5.01 -10.16 -5.16
CA SER A 168 -6.28 -10.22 -4.44
C SER A 168 -6.61 -8.93 -3.69
N GLY A 169 -5.61 -8.25 -3.10
CA GLY A 169 -5.80 -6.96 -2.46
C GLY A 169 -6.15 -5.86 -3.46
N LEU A 170 -5.49 -5.84 -4.63
CA LEU A 170 -5.82 -4.91 -5.72
C LEU A 170 -7.24 -5.14 -6.27
N VAL A 171 -7.61 -6.40 -6.49
CA VAL A 171 -8.97 -6.76 -6.97
C VAL A 171 -10.03 -6.34 -5.96
N ALA A 172 -9.81 -6.58 -4.66
CA ALA A 172 -10.74 -6.17 -3.61
C ALA A 172 -10.97 -4.64 -3.62
N PHE A 173 -9.91 -3.86 -3.83
CA PHE A 173 -10.01 -2.42 -3.96
C PHE A 173 -10.81 -2.00 -5.20
N LEU A 174 -10.52 -2.60 -6.37
CA LEU A 174 -11.25 -2.32 -7.60
C LEU A 174 -12.74 -2.67 -7.50
N VAL A 175 -13.07 -3.79 -6.84
CA VAL A 175 -14.45 -4.22 -6.60
C VAL A 175 -15.20 -3.23 -5.71
N LEU A 176 -14.55 -2.64 -4.70
CA LEU A 176 -15.18 -1.67 -3.82
C LEU A 176 -15.30 -0.27 -4.46
N ILE A 177 -14.33 0.15 -5.27
CA ILE A 177 -14.37 1.45 -5.94
C ILE A 177 -15.20 1.43 -7.23
N GLY A 178 -15.24 0.30 -7.95
CA GLY A 178 -15.92 0.20 -9.24
C GLY A 178 -17.37 0.75 -9.24
N PRO A 179 -18.23 0.35 -8.30
CA PRO A 179 -19.60 0.87 -8.23
C PRO A 179 -19.69 2.39 -8.00
N SER A 180 -18.71 2.98 -7.32
CA SER A 180 -18.70 4.41 -7.01
C SER A 180 -18.40 5.29 -8.22
N THR A 181 -17.50 4.84 -9.09
CA THR A 181 -17.16 5.55 -10.32
C THR A 181 -18.35 5.59 -11.28
N PHE A 182 -19.18 4.55 -11.28
CA PHE A 182 -20.44 4.51 -12.03
C PHE A 182 -21.50 5.49 -11.46
N SER A 183 -21.62 5.60 -10.14
CA SER A 183 -22.58 6.51 -9.52
C SER A 183 -22.18 7.99 -9.62
N MET A 184 -20.88 8.30 -9.67
CA MET A 184 -20.37 9.66 -9.85
C MET A 184 -20.66 10.25 -11.23
N SER A 185 -20.74 9.45 -12.27
CA SER A 185 -20.97 9.94 -13.64
C SER A 185 -22.41 10.44 -13.88
N HIS A 186 -23.36 10.11 -13.02
CA HIS A 186 -24.79 10.38 -13.22
C HIS A 186 -25.40 11.40 -12.23
N ALA A 187 -24.70 11.77 -11.16
CA ALA A 187 -25.22 12.68 -10.14
C ALA A 187 -24.22 13.80 -9.84
N THR A 188 -24.49 15.00 -10.31
CA THR A 188 -24.00 16.32 -9.81
C THR A 188 -22.52 16.47 -9.42
N GLY A 189 -21.61 15.54 -9.74
CA GLY A 189 -20.16 15.68 -9.51
C GLY A 189 -19.70 15.70 -8.04
N ARG A 190 -20.60 15.52 -7.07
CA ARG A 190 -20.25 15.40 -5.63
C ARG A 190 -20.42 13.97 -5.15
N ILE A 191 -19.41 13.47 -4.47
CA ILE A 191 -19.48 12.18 -3.74
C ILE A 191 -20.48 12.38 -2.60
N SER A 192 -21.49 11.49 -2.48
CA SER A 192 -22.41 11.57 -1.35
C SER A 192 -21.68 11.14 -0.08
N ASP A 193 -21.90 11.86 1.02
CA ASP A 193 -21.32 11.53 2.33
C ASP A 193 -21.67 10.10 2.75
N SER A 194 -22.88 9.63 2.45
CA SER A 194 -23.34 8.27 2.73
C SER A 194 -22.47 7.22 2.05
N TRP A 195 -22.06 7.45 0.81
CA TRP A 195 -21.17 6.52 0.10
C TRP A 195 -19.77 6.52 0.70
N LEU A 196 -19.25 7.68 1.09
CA LEU A 196 -17.94 7.79 1.73
C LEU A 196 -17.90 7.01 3.06
N TYR A 197 -18.93 7.14 3.90
CA TYR A 197 -19.07 6.36 5.15
C TYR A 197 -19.14 4.87 4.88
N TRP A 198 -19.90 4.44 3.88
CA TRP A 198 -20.00 3.05 3.48
C TRP A 198 -18.65 2.50 3.00
N TYR A 199 -17.97 3.24 2.14
CA TYR A 199 -16.63 2.87 1.64
C TYR A 199 -15.61 2.76 2.77
N CYS A 200 -15.52 3.75 3.64
CA CYS A 200 -14.59 3.74 4.77
C CYS A 200 -14.86 2.57 5.71
N SER A 201 -16.12 2.37 6.11
CA SER A 201 -16.50 1.31 7.06
C SER A 201 -16.27 -0.09 6.47
N THR A 202 -16.70 -0.34 5.24
CA THR A 202 -16.50 -1.65 4.59
C THR A 202 -15.03 -1.95 4.34
N SER A 203 -14.25 -0.97 3.92
CA SER A 203 -12.80 -1.12 3.71
C SER A 203 -12.07 -1.45 5.01
N LEU A 204 -12.38 -0.74 6.10
CA LEU A 204 -11.77 -0.98 7.40
C LEU A 204 -12.17 -2.36 7.97
N ILE A 205 -13.46 -2.72 7.91
CA ILE A 205 -13.93 -4.01 8.41
C ILE A 205 -13.32 -5.16 7.61
N ALA A 206 -13.34 -5.07 6.28
CA ALA A 206 -12.78 -6.11 5.41
C ALA A 206 -11.24 -6.21 5.55
N GLY A 207 -10.56 -5.08 5.66
CA GLY A 207 -9.10 -5.05 5.81
C GLY A 207 -8.65 -5.59 7.17
N ILE A 208 -9.19 -5.09 8.27
CA ILE A 208 -8.86 -5.56 9.63
C ILE A 208 -9.30 -7.01 9.80
N GLY A 209 -10.51 -7.36 9.37
CA GLY A 209 -11.02 -8.72 9.41
C GLY A 209 -10.14 -9.68 8.61
N GLY A 210 -9.73 -9.31 7.40
CA GLY A 210 -8.81 -10.08 6.57
C GLY A 210 -7.46 -10.32 7.25
N PHE A 211 -6.88 -9.27 7.84
CA PHE A 211 -5.63 -9.38 8.60
C PHE A 211 -5.77 -10.36 9.77
N VAL A 212 -6.79 -10.20 10.62
CA VAL A 212 -7.03 -11.06 11.80
C VAL A 212 -7.27 -12.51 11.38
N VAL A 213 -8.12 -12.75 10.39
CA VAL A 213 -8.40 -14.11 9.88
C VAL A 213 -7.13 -14.73 9.31
N GLY A 214 -6.31 -13.97 8.56
CA GLY A 214 -5.03 -14.44 8.04
C GLY A 214 -4.05 -14.85 9.14
N VAL A 215 -3.95 -14.08 10.23
CA VAL A 215 -3.14 -14.41 11.41
C VAL A 215 -3.65 -15.70 12.07
N VAL A 216 -4.97 -15.78 12.35
CA VAL A 216 -5.59 -16.96 12.98
C VAL A 216 -5.39 -18.21 12.10
N HIS A 217 -5.58 -18.09 10.80
CA HIS A 217 -5.35 -19.18 9.85
C HIS A 217 -3.92 -19.68 9.88
N TYR A 218 -2.93 -18.76 9.84
CA TYR A 218 -1.50 -19.11 9.92
C TYR A 218 -1.16 -19.85 11.22
N LEU A 219 -1.75 -19.41 12.36
CA LEU A 219 -1.51 -20.04 13.67
C LEU A 219 -2.11 -21.43 13.79
N ARG A 220 -3.29 -21.65 13.17
CA ARG A 220 -4.03 -22.90 13.27
C ARG A 220 -3.58 -23.97 12.28
N ARG A 221 -3.02 -23.58 11.15
CA ARG A 221 -2.62 -24.52 10.12
C ARG A 221 -1.40 -25.31 10.59
N VAL A 222 -1.59 -26.61 10.74
CA VAL A 222 -0.49 -27.55 10.88
C VAL A 222 0.08 -27.73 9.48
N GLU A 223 1.17 -27.04 9.16
CA GLU A 223 1.96 -27.40 7.98
C GLU A 223 2.80 -28.61 8.37
N PRO A 224 2.75 -29.69 7.56
CA PRO A 224 3.62 -30.85 7.77
C PRO A 224 5.08 -30.47 7.62
#